data_a1ae1dd30c4aa8f34dfb2df50971e4b8
#
_entry.id   a1ae1dd30c4aa8f34dfb2df50971e4b8
#
_cell.length_a   1.000
_cell.length_b   1.000
_cell.length_c   1.000
_cell.angle_alpha   90.00
_cell.angle_beta   90.00
_cell.angle_gamma   90.00
#
_symmetry.space_group_name_H-M   'P 1'
#
loop_
_entity.id
_entity.type
_entity.pdbx_description
1 polymer ?
#
loop_
_entity_poly.entity_id
_entity_poly.type
_entity_poly.pdbx_seq_one_letter_code
_entity_poly.pdbx_strand_id
1 'polypeptide(L)'
;MSNINLSKYGISGTTEIVYNPSYDDLFVEETKSDLTGYEKGQVSELGAVNVMTGIYTGRSPKDKFIVMDDNSKDTVWWTSDEYKNDNHPASKEAWDTVKKIALDELSGKRLFVVDAFCGANKDTRMAIRFIVEVAWQAHFVKNMFIQPTAEELVDFEPDFVVYNASKAKVENYKELGLNSETAVMFNISSREQVIVNTWYGGEMKKGMFSMMNYYLPLKGIASMHCSANTDMDGKNTAIFFGLSGTGKTTLSTDPKRLLVGDDEHGWDDNGIFNFEGGCYAKVIKDRKSVV
;
A
#
# COMPACT_ATOMS: atom_id res chain seq x y z
N MET A 1 -12.77 18.60 12.97
CA MET A 1 -12.59 18.00 11.64
C MET A 1 -11.47 18.77 10.96
N SER A 2 -10.32 18.16 10.77
CA SER A 2 -9.22 18.79 10.02
C SER A 2 -9.67 18.97 8.56
N ASN A 3 -9.74 20.22 8.13
CA ASN A 3 -10.07 20.55 6.73
C ASN A 3 -8.85 20.22 5.86
N ILE A 4 -8.75 18.97 5.40
CA ILE A 4 -7.66 18.56 4.50
C ILE A 4 -7.84 19.30 3.18
N ASN A 5 -6.83 20.07 2.81
CA ASN A 5 -6.79 20.74 1.51
C ASN A 5 -6.03 19.90 0.50
N LEU A 6 -6.75 19.23 -0.40
CA LEU A 6 -6.16 18.40 -1.44
C LEU A 6 -5.51 19.21 -2.57
N SER A 7 -5.74 20.52 -2.65
CA SER A 7 -5.09 21.38 -3.66
C SER A 7 -3.56 21.41 -3.52
N LYS A 8 -3.04 21.25 -2.27
CA LYS A 8 -1.59 21.14 -2.04
C LYS A 8 -0.97 19.88 -2.69
N TYR A 9 -1.80 18.88 -2.98
CA TYR A 9 -1.43 17.65 -3.68
C TYR A 9 -1.78 17.66 -5.17
N GLY A 10 -2.21 18.81 -5.71
CA GLY A 10 -2.56 18.96 -7.12
C GLY A 10 -3.97 18.48 -7.50
N ILE A 11 -4.81 18.11 -6.52
CA ILE A 11 -6.19 17.68 -6.74
C ILE A 11 -7.12 18.87 -6.52
N SER A 12 -7.98 19.18 -7.50
CA SER A 12 -8.87 20.34 -7.48
C SER A 12 -10.34 19.94 -7.63
N GLY A 13 -11.25 20.83 -7.20
CA GLY A 13 -12.69 20.67 -7.42
C GLY A 13 -13.31 19.46 -6.70
N THR A 14 -12.66 18.92 -5.68
CA THR A 14 -13.18 17.79 -4.89
C THR A 14 -14.55 18.14 -4.31
N THR A 15 -15.55 17.29 -4.56
CA THR A 15 -16.93 17.52 -4.11
C THR A 15 -17.13 17.19 -2.65
N GLU A 16 -16.40 16.18 -2.15
CA GLU A 16 -16.41 15.76 -0.74
C GLU A 16 -15.11 15.01 -0.42
N ILE A 17 -14.61 15.19 0.80
CA ILE A 17 -13.49 14.40 1.34
C ILE A 17 -13.99 13.60 2.54
N VAL A 18 -13.97 12.27 2.41
CA VAL A 18 -14.26 11.35 3.49
C VAL A 18 -12.92 11.00 4.16
N TYR A 19 -12.65 11.69 5.28
CA TYR A 19 -11.35 11.59 5.95
C TYR A 19 -11.37 10.60 7.09
N ASN A 20 -10.47 9.63 7.05
CA ASN A 20 -10.29 8.56 8.03
C ASN A 20 -11.62 7.95 8.51
N PRO A 21 -12.51 7.53 7.58
CA PRO A 21 -13.81 6.98 7.92
C PRO A 21 -13.67 5.78 8.87
N SER A 22 -14.67 5.56 9.71
CA SER A 22 -14.74 4.35 10.53
C SER A 22 -14.94 3.09 9.66
N TYR A 23 -14.74 1.91 10.24
CA TYR A 23 -15.02 0.65 9.54
C TYR A 23 -16.50 0.54 9.16
N ASP A 24 -17.39 0.97 10.05
CA ASP A 24 -18.84 0.96 9.79
C ASP A 24 -19.22 1.91 8.65
N ASP A 25 -18.63 3.12 8.61
CA ASP A 25 -18.83 4.06 7.51
C ASP A 25 -18.35 3.46 6.18
N LEU A 26 -17.17 2.84 6.17
CA LEU A 26 -16.61 2.19 4.98
C LEU A 26 -17.48 1.01 4.52
N PHE A 27 -17.97 0.19 5.45
CA PHE A 27 -18.89 -0.89 5.11
C PHE A 27 -20.16 -0.37 4.44
N VAL A 28 -20.75 0.70 4.96
CA VAL A 28 -21.92 1.35 4.34
C VAL A 28 -21.54 1.91 2.95
N GLU A 29 -20.40 2.58 2.83
CA GLU A 29 -19.97 3.20 1.58
C GLU A 29 -19.71 2.18 0.47
N GLU A 30 -19.01 1.09 0.75
CA GLU A 30 -18.62 0.08 -0.25
C GLU A 30 -19.73 -0.89 -0.64
N THR A 31 -20.83 -0.92 0.13
CA THR A 31 -21.98 -1.80 -0.12
C THR A 31 -23.24 -1.07 -0.61
N LYS A 32 -23.16 0.24 -0.89
CA LYS A 32 -24.27 1.04 -1.40
C LYS A 32 -24.92 0.40 -2.64
N SER A 33 -26.25 0.45 -2.69
CA SER A 33 -27.03 -0.20 -3.75
C SER A 33 -26.82 0.40 -5.15
N ASP A 34 -26.47 1.68 -5.22
CA ASP A 34 -26.23 2.44 -6.45
C ASP A 34 -24.83 2.25 -7.03
N LEU A 35 -23.90 1.63 -6.28
CA LEU A 35 -22.59 1.26 -6.80
C LEU A 35 -22.69 0.13 -7.82
N THR A 36 -21.84 0.19 -8.84
CA THR A 36 -21.77 -0.78 -9.93
C THR A 36 -20.32 -1.22 -10.21
N GLY A 37 -20.17 -2.31 -10.96
CA GLY A 37 -18.85 -2.79 -11.40
C GLY A 37 -17.91 -3.09 -10.24
N TYR A 38 -16.66 -2.66 -10.38
CA TYR A 38 -15.60 -2.95 -9.42
C TYR A 38 -15.62 -2.05 -8.16
N GLU A 39 -16.49 -1.05 -8.11
CA GLU A 39 -16.66 -0.22 -6.91
C GLU A 39 -17.51 -0.90 -5.85
N LYS A 40 -18.39 -1.82 -6.29
CA LYS A 40 -19.39 -2.43 -5.44
C LYS A 40 -18.82 -3.61 -4.67
N GLY A 41 -18.87 -3.52 -3.35
CA GLY A 41 -18.71 -4.64 -2.45
C GLY A 41 -19.99 -5.48 -2.33
N GLN A 42 -19.84 -6.78 -2.28
CA GLN A 42 -20.94 -7.74 -2.08
C GLN A 42 -20.79 -8.38 -0.71
N VAL A 43 -21.79 -8.23 0.14
CA VAL A 43 -21.79 -8.85 1.47
C VAL A 43 -22.01 -10.35 1.33
N SER A 44 -21.11 -11.16 1.90
CA SER A 44 -21.21 -12.60 1.97
C SER A 44 -22.23 -13.02 3.06
N GLU A 45 -22.63 -14.29 3.06
CA GLU A 45 -23.50 -14.86 4.13
C GLU A 45 -22.90 -14.73 5.53
N LEU A 46 -21.58 -14.60 5.62
CA LEU A 46 -20.83 -14.46 6.88
C LEU A 46 -20.53 -13.00 7.25
N GLY A 47 -21.03 -12.03 6.48
CA GLY A 47 -20.87 -10.61 6.75
C GLY A 47 -19.60 -9.99 6.19
N ALA A 48 -18.71 -10.78 5.55
CA ALA A 48 -17.52 -10.24 4.88
C ALA A 48 -17.91 -9.56 3.57
N VAL A 49 -17.14 -8.53 3.17
CA VAL A 49 -17.33 -7.84 1.89
C VAL A 49 -16.42 -8.42 0.84
N ASN A 50 -17.01 -8.97 -0.22
CA ASN A 50 -16.32 -9.45 -1.40
C ASN A 50 -16.22 -8.35 -2.44
N VAL A 51 -15.03 -8.13 -2.98
CA VAL A 51 -14.77 -7.11 -4.01
C VAL A 51 -14.10 -7.74 -5.23
N MET A 52 -14.34 -7.15 -6.39
CA MET A 52 -13.72 -7.56 -7.64
C MET A 52 -12.59 -6.61 -8.00
N THR A 53 -11.45 -7.15 -8.37
CA THR A 53 -10.25 -6.38 -8.75
C THR A 53 -9.96 -6.41 -10.26
N GLY A 54 -10.95 -6.80 -11.07
CA GLY A 54 -10.84 -6.86 -12.52
C GLY A 54 -9.86 -7.96 -12.98
N ILE A 55 -9.08 -7.64 -14.00
CA ILE A 55 -8.08 -8.58 -14.56
C ILE A 55 -6.86 -8.76 -13.63
N TYR A 56 -6.62 -7.83 -12.72
CA TYR A 56 -5.51 -7.88 -11.78
C TYR A 56 -5.92 -8.55 -10.47
N THR A 57 -5.71 -9.85 -10.37
CA THR A 57 -5.92 -10.64 -9.14
C THR A 57 -4.67 -10.73 -8.26
N GLY A 58 -3.65 -9.95 -8.59
CA GLY A 58 -2.36 -9.84 -7.93
C GLY A 58 -1.64 -8.58 -8.40
N ARG A 59 -0.46 -8.32 -7.83
CA ARG A 59 0.40 -7.22 -8.27
C ARG A 59 0.87 -7.41 -9.71
N SER A 60 1.20 -6.30 -10.36
CA SER A 60 1.80 -6.29 -11.69
C SER A 60 3.25 -5.77 -11.64
N PRO A 61 4.23 -6.63 -11.33
CA PRO A 61 5.63 -6.22 -11.21
C PRO A 61 6.19 -5.58 -12.49
N LYS A 62 5.69 -6.01 -13.66
CA LYS A 62 6.08 -5.47 -14.97
C LYS A 62 5.65 -4.02 -15.18
N ASP A 63 4.63 -3.56 -14.46
CA ASP A 63 4.09 -2.20 -14.54
C ASP A 63 4.59 -1.32 -13.38
N LYS A 64 5.55 -1.84 -12.58
CA LYS A 64 6.22 -1.09 -11.51
C LYS A 64 7.42 -0.33 -12.05
N PHE A 65 7.42 0.98 -11.83
CA PHE A 65 8.49 1.88 -12.28
C PHE A 65 8.93 2.81 -11.14
N ILE A 66 10.20 3.16 -11.12
CA ILE A 66 10.78 4.11 -10.17
C ILE A 66 11.43 5.23 -10.96
N VAL A 67 11.17 6.48 -10.60
CA VAL A 67 11.83 7.63 -11.25
C VAL A 67 13.33 7.55 -11.01
N MET A 68 14.10 7.56 -12.10
CA MET A 68 15.54 7.62 -12.02
C MET A 68 15.98 9.08 -12.06
N ASP A 69 16.45 9.59 -10.94
CA ASP A 69 16.96 10.94 -10.77
C ASP A 69 18.27 10.94 -9.97
N ASP A 70 18.79 12.10 -9.65
CA ASP A 70 20.09 12.23 -8.97
C ASP A 70 20.11 11.59 -7.58
N ASN A 71 18.97 11.44 -6.90
CA ASN A 71 18.90 10.79 -5.59
C ASN A 71 18.78 9.27 -5.69
N SER A 72 18.04 8.79 -6.70
CA SER A 72 17.70 7.36 -6.83
C SER A 72 18.70 6.57 -7.68
N LYS A 73 19.41 7.21 -8.63
CA LYS A 73 20.26 6.54 -9.62
C LYS A 73 21.34 5.64 -9.02
N ASP A 74 21.93 6.07 -7.88
CA ASP A 74 23.05 5.37 -7.23
C ASP A 74 22.61 4.55 -6.00
N THR A 75 21.34 4.62 -5.60
CA THR A 75 20.83 4.01 -4.37
C THR A 75 19.78 2.92 -4.62
N VAL A 76 19.16 2.89 -5.80
CA VAL A 76 18.23 1.83 -6.20
C VAL A 76 18.99 0.73 -6.94
N TRP A 77 18.68 -0.51 -6.59
CA TRP A 77 19.19 -1.66 -7.35
C TRP A 77 18.34 -1.84 -8.61
N TRP A 78 18.78 -1.22 -9.69
CA TRP A 78 18.09 -1.22 -10.97
C TRP A 78 18.12 -2.58 -11.67
N THR A 79 17.08 -2.89 -12.43
CA THR A 79 17.10 -4.04 -13.34
C THR A 79 18.15 -3.83 -14.43
N SER A 80 18.89 -4.89 -14.76
CA SER A 80 19.88 -4.90 -15.83
C SER A 80 19.88 -6.25 -16.52
N ASP A 81 20.67 -6.42 -17.58
CA ASP A 81 20.84 -7.73 -18.23
C ASP A 81 21.51 -8.75 -17.34
N GLU A 82 22.41 -8.31 -16.47
CA GLU A 82 23.12 -9.16 -15.51
C GLU A 82 22.27 -9.47 -14.29
N TYR A 83 21.49 -8.48 -13.79
CA TYR A 83 20.71 -8.62 -12.56
C TYR A 83 19.23 -8.30 -12.84
N LYS A 84 18.46 -9.33 -13.21
CA LYS A 84 17.03 -9.17 -13.46
C LYS A 84 16.25 -9.00 -12.16
N ASN A 85 15.50 -7.90 -12.09
CA ASN A 85 14.56 -7.60 -11.01
C ASN A 85 13.43 -6.68 -11.53
N ASP A 86 12.49 -6.30 -10.67
CA ASP A 86 11.33 -5.49 -11.04
C ASP A 86 11.49 -3.99 -10.73
N ASN A 87 12.72 -3.48 -10.53
CA ASN A 87 12.96 -2.06 -10.35
C ASN A 87 13.26 -1.41 -11.72
N HIS A 88 12.19 -1.18 -12.49
CA HIS A 88 12.30 -0.57 -13.80
C HIS A 88 12.48 0.94 -13.67
N PRO A 89 13.47 1.56 -14.36
CA PRO A 89 13.62 2.99 -14.35
C PRO A 89 12.53 3.68 -15.18
N ALA A 90 12.08 4.84 -14.72
CA ALA A 90 11.24 5.75 -15.49
C ALA A 90 11.86 7.14 -15.57
N SER A 91 11.59 7.85 -16.67
CA SER A 91 11.98 9.25 -16.81
C SER A 91 11.08 10.15 -15.95
N LYS A 92 11.58 11.34 -15.65
CA LYS A 92 10.76 12.38 -15.00
C LYS A 92 9.55 12.77 -15.86
N GLU A 93 9.69 12.80 -17.18
CA GLU A 93 8.58 13.10 -18.11
C GLU A 93 7.46 12.05 -18.02
N ALA A 94 7.82 10.76 -17.98
CA ALA A 94 6.86 9.68 -17.77
C ALA A 94 6.13 9.83 -16.44
N TRP A 95 6.88 10.13 -15.37
CA TRP A 95 6.31 10.40 -14.05
C TRP A 95 5.32 11.56 -14.07
N ASP A 96 5.75 12.73 -14.58
CA ASP A 96 4.91 13.94 -14.61
C ASP A 96 3.61 13.69 -15.41
N THR A 97 3.70 12.94 -16.51
CA THR A 97 2.54 12.58 -17.35
C THR A 97 1.58 11.64 -16.60
N VAL A 98 2.09 10.55 -16.02
CA VAL A 98 1.25 9.57 -15.30
C VAL A 98 0.66 10.19 -14.03
N LYS A 99 1.43 11.00 -13.31
CA LYS A 99 0.93 11.74 -12.15
C LYS A 99 -0.20 12.68 -12.57
N LYS A 100 -0.03 13.42 -13.66
CA LYS A 100 -1.09 14.30 -14.18
C LYS A 100 -2.37 13.52 -14.50
N ILE A 101 -2.26 12.38 -15.17
CA ILE A 101 -3.41 11.50 -15.47
C ILE A 101 -4.16 11.10 -14.19
N ALA A 102 -3.40 10.70 -13.15
CA ALA A 102 -4.00 10.33 -11.88
C ALA A 102 -4.66 11.51 -11.17
N LEU A 103 -4.03 12.68 -11.16
CA LEU A 103 -4.58 13.89 -10.53
C LEU A 103 -5.84 14.40 -11.28
N ASP A 104 -5.84 14.34 -12.60
CA ASP A 104 -7.01 14.68 -13.42
C ASP A 104 -8.18 13.74 -13.11
N GLU A 105 -7.90 12.42 -12.99
CA GLU A 105 -8.92 11.42 -12.61
C GLU A 105 -9.49 11.66 -11.22
N LEU A 106 -8.65 11.98 -10.24
CA LEU A 106 -9.06 12.21 -8.85
C LEU A 106 -9.74 13.58 -8.64
N SER A 107 -9.54 14.54 -9.54
CA SER A 107 -10.13 15.88 -9.43
C SER A 107 -11.63 15.87 -9.73
N GLY A 108 -12.36 16.80 -9.10
CA GLY A 108 -13.81 16.96 -9.31
C GLY A 108 -14.68 15.86 -8.68
N LYS A 109 -14.11 14.97 -7.89
CA LYS A 109 -14.79 13.80 -7.33
C LYS A 109 -14.92 13.85 -5.80
N ARG A 110 -15.74 12.95 -5.28
CA ARG A 110 -15.73 12.53 -3.88
C ARG A 110 -14.57 11.56 -3.69
N LEU A 111 -13.74 11.81 -2.68
CA LEU A 111 -12.53 11.02 -2.41
C LEU A 111 -12.50 10.54 -0.96
N PHE A 112 -11.87 9.38 -0.77
CA PHE A 112 -11.52 8.87 0.55
C PHE A 112 -10.05 9.17 0.81
N VAL A 113 -9.77 9.73 1.98
CA VAL A 113 -8.40 10.03 2.43
C VAL A 113 -8.16 9.26 3.72
N VAL A 114 -7.17 8.38 3.71
CA VAL A 114 -6.78 7.59 4.87
C VAL A 114 -5.34 7.93 5.23
N ASP A 115 -5.14 8.42 6.45
CA ASP A 115 -3.83 8.62 7.06
C ASP A 115 -3.50 7.43 7.95
N ALA A 116 -2.30 6.89 7.78
CA ALA A 116 -1.86 5.69 8.48
C ALA A 116 -0.33 5.65 8.63
N PHE A 117 0.18 4.71 9.42
CA PHE A 117 1.61 4.47 9.56
C PHE A 117 2.00 3.10 9.00
N CYS A 118 3.16 3.04 8.35
CA CYS A 118 3.87 1.81 8.03
C CYS A 118 5.05 1.66 8.99
N GLY A 119 5.03 0.61 9.81
CA GLY A 119 6.02 0.34 10.86
C GLY A 119 5.52 0.64 12.28
N ALA A 120 5.66 -0.34 13.17
CA ALA A 120 5.24 -0.22 14.57
C ALA A 120 6.23 0.60 15.42
N ASN A 121 7.50 0.71 15.01
CA ASN A 121 8.47 1.53 15.71
C ASN A 121 8.22 3.02 15.41
N LYS A 122 7.87 3.79 16.44
CA LYS A 122 7.53 5.22 16.33
C LYS A 122 8.66 6.09 15.78
N ASP A 123 9.92 5.71 16.00
CA ASP A 123 11.09 6.49 15.59
C ASP A 123 11.42 6.30 14.09
N THR A 124 10.93 5.23 13.48
CA THR A 124 11.29 4.83 12.12
C THR A 124 10.10 4.58 11.20
N ARG A 125 8.88 4.60 11.74
CA ARG A 125 7.64 4.44 10.96
C ARG A 125 7.50 5.56 9.92
N MET A 126 6.85 5.24 8.82
CA MET A 126 6.53 6.18 7.76
C MET A 126 5.07 6.62 7.87
N ALA A 127 4.82 7.91 7.97
CA ALA A 127 3.48 8.49 7.91
C ALA A 127 3.01 8.55 6.45
N ILE A 128 1.87 7.97 6.15
CA ILE A 128 1.37 7.83 4.78
C ILE A 128 -0.01 8.43 4.67
N ARG A 129 -0.25 9.16 3.59
CA ARG A 129 -1.58 9.60 3.16
C ARG A 129 -1.99 8.86 1.91
N PHE A 130 -3.04 8.08 1.99
CA PHE A 130 -3.68 7.44 0.86
C PHE A 130 -4.83 8.30 0.37
N ILE A 131 -4.84 8.61 -0.93
CA ILE A 131 -5.92 9.34 -1.61
C ILE A 131 -6.49 8.41 -2.66
N VAL A 132 -7.71 7.95 -2.45
CA VAL A 132 -8.36 6.93 -3.27
C VAL A 132 -9.79 7.33 -3.64
N GLU A 133 -10.27 6.87 -4.78
CA GLU A 133 -11.63 7.16 -5.27
C GLU A 133 -12.65 6.07 -4.93
N VAL A 134 -12.22 4.95 -4.33
CA VAL A 134 -13.04 3.76 -4.07
C VAL A 134 -13.06 3.40 -2.59
N ALA A 135 -14.26 3.25 -2.02
CA ALA A 135 -14.43 3.02 -0.58
C ALA A 135 -13.73 1.75 -0.07
N TRP A 136 -13.88 0.62 -0.77
CA TRP A 136 -13.25 -0.63 -0.33
C TRP A 136 -11.70 -0.60 -0.42
N GLN A 137 -11.13 0.26 -1.28
CA GLN A 137 -9.69 0.48 -1.30
C GLN A 137 -9.23 1.28 -0.06
N ALA A 138 -10.03 2.24 0.38
CA ALA A 138 -9.82 2.92 1.66
C ALA A 138 -9.94 1.94 2.83
N HIS A 139 -10.93 1.03 2.80
CA HIS A 139 -11.08 -0.04 3.79
C HIS A 139 -9.87 -0.97 3.81
N PHE A 140 -9.39 -1.38 2.64
CA PHE A 140 -8.20 -2.22 2.51
C PHE A 140 -6.97 -1.58 3.17
N VAL A 141 -6.65 -0.32 2.88
CA VAL A 141 -5.47 0.34 3.47
C VAL A 141 -5.67 0.59 4.97
N LYS A 142 -6.90 0.88 5.40
CA LYS A 142 -7.23 1.01 6.83
C LYS A 142 -6.96 -0.29 7.59
N ASN A 143 -7.25 -1.44 7.00
CA ASN A 143 -6.95 -2.76 7.58
C ASN A 143 -5.44 -3.08 7.59
N MET A 144 -4.74 -2.70 6.51
CA MET A 144 -3.37 -3.16 6.30
C MET A 144 -2.32 -2.33 7.02
N PHE A 145 -2.62 -1.06 7.34
CA PHE A 145 -1.67 -0.15 7.96
C PHE A 145 -2.05 0.19 9.39
N ILE A 146 -1.07 0.64 10.17
CA ILE A 146 -1.26 1.00 11.57
C ILE A 146 -2.05 2.31 11.64
N GLN A 147 -3.17 2.28 12.36
CA GLN A 147 -4.03 3.44 12.49
C GLN A 147 -3.45 4.43 13.49
N PRO A 148 -3.39 5.74 13.15
CA PRO A 148 -3.02 6.79 14.08
C PRO A 148 -4.05 6.91 15.20
N THR A 149 -3.62 7.33 16.38
CA THR A 149 -4.52 7.77 17.44
C THR A 149 -5.16 9.12 17.09
N ALA A 150 -6.20 9.51 17.84
CA ALA A 150 -6.86 10.80 17.63
C ALA A 150 -5.89 11.97 17.82
N GLU A 151 -4.95 11.87 18.78
CA GLU A 151 -3.93 12.87 19.04
C GLU A 151 -2.92 12.95 17.87
N GLU A 152 -2.52 11.82 17.31
CA GLU A 152 -1.58 11.76 16.17
C GLU A 152 -2.20 12.32 14.87
N LEU A 153 -3.52 12.36 14.78
CA LEU A 153 -4.24 12.93 13.63
C LEU A 153 -4.38 14.44 13.66
N VAL A 154 -4.19 15.10 14.83
CA VAL A 154 -4.39 16.55 14.97
C VAL A 154 -3.49 17.34 14.01
N ASP A 155 -2.21 17.00 13.96
CA ASP A 155 -1.20 17.66 13.13
C ASP A 155 -0.52 16.64 12.20
N PHE A 156 -1.27 15.70 11.62
CA PHE A 156 -0.74 14.66 10.77
C PHE A 156 -0.19 15.25 9.47
N GLU A 157 1.11 15.17 9.30
CA GLU A 157 1.79 15.46 8.04
C GLU A 157 2.39 14.17 7.48
N PRO A 158 2.03 13.77 6.25
CA PRO A 158 2.54 12.54 5.66
C PRO A 158 4.00 12.70 5.22
N ASP A 159 4.80 11.66 5.50
CA ASP A 159 6.11 11.47 4.89
C ASP A 159 5.99 11.02 3.42
N PHE A 160 4.90 10.34 3.09
CA PHE A 160 4.68 9.75 1.78
C PHE A 160 3.20 9.86 1.36
N VAL A 161 2.96 10.13 0.08
CA VAL A 161 1.59 10.25 -0.46
C VAL A 161 1.34 9.20 -1.54
N VAL A 162 0.22 8.51 -1.46
CA VAL A 162 -0.23 7.52 -2.44
C VAL A 162 -1.49 8.01 -3.14
N TYR A 163 -1.40 8.15 -4.45
CA TYR A 163 -2.53 8.49 -5.32
C TYR A 163 -2.98 7.21 -6.04
N ASN A 164 -4.20 6.75 -5.78
CA ASN A 164 -4.74 5.57 -6.45
C ASN A 164 -5.94 5.94 -7.33
N ALA A 165 -5.68 6.02 -8.63
CA ALA A 165 -6.63 6.35 -9.68
C ALA A 165 -6.93 5.10 -10.53
N SER A 166 -7.65 4.14 -9.95
CA SER A 166 -7.92 2.83 -10.56
C SER A 166 -8.67 2.90 -11.88
N LYS A 167 -9.45 3.95 -12.11
CA LYS A 167 -10.30 4.14 -13.30
C LYS A 167 -9.56 4.78 -14.47
N ALA A 168 -8.45 5.48 -14.18
CA ALA A 168 -7.63 6.11 -15.23
C ALA A 168 -6.80 5.07 -15.99
N LYS A 169 -6.32 5.46 -17.18
CA LYS A 169 -5.45 4.66 -18.04
C LYS A 169 -4.35 5.51 -18.66
N VAL A 170 -3.19 4.91 -18.89
CA VAL A 170 -2.09 5.54 -19.62
C VAL A 170 -2.13 5.11 -21.08
N GLU A 171 -2.93 5.78 -21.90
CA GLU A 171 -3.15 5.39 -23.30
C GLU A 171 -1.85 5.46 -24.13
N ASN A 172 -1.01 6.46 -23.87
CA ASN A 172 0.27 6.68 -24.56
C ASN A 172 1.46 5.98 -23.88
N TYR A 173 1.24 4.88 -23.18
CA TYR A 173 2.25 4.17 -22.39
C TYR A 173 3.52 3.81 -23.17
N LYS A 174 3.41 3.48 -24.49
CA LYS A 174 4.55 3.12 -25.32
C LYS A 174 5.51 4.29 -25.53
N GLU A 175 4.96 5.49 -25.71
CA GLU A 175 5.75 6.72 -25.89
C GLU A 175 6.52 7.09 -24.61
N LEU A 176 5.95 6.73 -23.45
CA LEU A 176 6.54 6.94 -22.13
C LEU A 176 7.50 5.82 -21.69
N GLY A 177 7.70 4.79 -22.53
CA GLY A 177 8.55 3.65 -22.19
C GLY A 177 7.96 2.72 -21.12
N LEU A 178 6.63 2.75 -20.92
CA LEU A 178 5.93 1.89 -19.96
C LEU A 178 5.49 0.58 -20.61
N ASN A 179 5.20 -0.43 -19.80
CA ASN A 179 4.88 -1.78 -20.25
C ASN A 179 3.43 -1.91 -20.77
N SER A 180 2.48 -1.21 -20.16
CA SER A 180 1.05 -1.27 -20.50
C SER A 180 0.32 0.02 -20.14
N GLU A 181 -0.98 0.06 -20.35
CA GLU A 181 -1.86 1.16 -19.89
C GLU A 181 -1.92 1.28 -18.36
N THR A 182 -1.38 0.29 -17.64
CA THR A 182 -1.30 0.26 -16.18
C THR A 182 0.06 0.79 -15.73
N ALA A 183 0.07 1.59 -14.68
CA ALA A 183 1.31 2.10 -14.11
C ALA A 183 1.24 2.12 -12.58
N VAL A 184 2.28 1.58 -11.95
CA VAL A 184 2.55 1.67 -10.51
C VAL A 184 3.90 2.35 -10.37
N MET A 185 3.88 3.66 -10.20
CA MET A 185 5.10 4.47 -10.26
C MET A 185 5.45 5.06 -8.90
N PHE A 186 6.75 5.12 -8.64
CA PHE A 186 7.31 5.73 -7.43
C PHE A 186 8.25 6.86 -7.78
N ASN A 187 8.11 7.97 -7.08
CA ASN A 187 9.09 9.03 -7.05
C ASN A 187 9.66 9.13 -5.62
N ILE A 188 10.87 8.63 -5.45
CA ILE A 188 11.54 8.59 -4.14
C ILE A 188 11.86 10.01 -3.65
N SER A 189 12.26 10.90 -4.56
CA SER A 189 12.64 12.27 -4.24
C SER A 189 11.46 13.12 -3.78
N SER A 190 10.29 12.99 -4.42
CA SER A 190 9.07 13.67 -4.00
C SER A 190 8.27 12.88 -2.95
N ARG A 191 8.67 11.64 -2.65
CA ARG A 191 8.00 10.73 -1.72
C ARG A 191 6.54 10.49 -2.09
N GLU A 192 6.34 10.03 -3.31
CA GLU A 192 5.01 9.82 -3.86
C GLU A 192 4.93 8.49 -4.62
N GLN A 193 3.75 7.86 -4.54
CA GLN A 193 3.35 6.74 -5.40
C GLN A 193 2.11 7.12 -6.19
N VAL A 194 2.10 6.76 -7.46
CA VAL A 194 0.92 6.88 -8.34
C VAL A 194 0.55 5.50 -8.86
N ILE A 195 -0.72 5.14 -8.74
CA ILE A 195 -1.29 3.88 -9.21
C ILE A 195 -2.43 4.19 -10.18
N VAL A 196 -2.32 3.65 -11.40
CA VAL A 196 -3.29 3.87 -12.49
C VAL A 196 -3.69 2.53 -13.09
N ASN A 197 -4.97 2.36 -13.42
CA ASN A 197 -5.56 1.23 -14.15
C ASN A 197 -5.43 -0.14 -13.47
N THR A 198 -5.25 -0.19 -12.16
CA THR A 198 -5.37 -1.43 -11.40
C THR A 198 -6.26 -1.23 -10.17
N TRP A 199 -7.14 -2.20 -9.93
CA TRP A 199 -8.02 -2.21 -8.76
C TRP A 199 -7.43 -3.00 -7.61
N TYR A 200 -6.29 -3.68 -7.82
CA TYR A 200 -5.69 -4.54 -6.81
C TYR A 200 -5.07 -3.74 -5.66
N GLY A 201 -5.70 -3.77 -4.49
CA GLY A 201 -5.27 -3.00 -3.32
C GLY A 201 -3.85 -3.31 -2.83
N GLY A 202 -3.34 -4.51 -3.11
CA GLY A 202 -1.99 -4.92 -2.75
C GLY A 202 -0.86 -4.10 -3.39
N GLU A 203 -1.14 -3.29 -4.43
CA GLU A 203 -0.16 -2.35 -4.97
C GLU A 203 0.15 -1.23 -3.96
N MET A 204 -0.85 -0.73 -3.23
CA MET A 204 -0.64 0.26 -2.16
C MET A 204 0.15 -0.35 -0.99
N LYS A 205 -0.22 -1.57 -0.54
CA LYS A 205 0.46 -2.27 0.54
C LYS A 205 1.93 -2.52 0.23
N LYS A 206 2.19 -3.23 -0.87
CA LYS A 206 3.55 -3.62 -1.26
C LYS A 206 4.38 -2.44 -1.77
N GLY A 207 3.72 -1.38 -2.22
CA GLY A 207 4.36 -0.12 -2.54
C GLY A 207 5.05 0.47 -1.32
N MET A 208 4.34 0.59 -0.21
CA MET A 208 4.90 1.14 1.02
C MET A 208 5.95 0.21 1.64
N PHE A 209 5.77 -1.10 1.54
CA PHE A 209 6.84 -2.04 1.90
C PHE A 209 8.11 -1.83 1.06
N SER A 210 7.98 -1.61 -0.25
CA SER A 210 9.13 -1.30 -1.10
C SER A 210 9.84 -0.01 -0.65
N MET A 211 9.08 0.99 -0.20
CA MET A 211 9.66 2.23 0.34
C MET A 211 10.35 2.01 1.69
N MET A 212 9.79 1.20 2.58
CA MET A 212 10.47 0.80 3.83
C MET A 212 11.77 0.03 3.53
N ASN A 213 11.75 -0.87 2.54
CA ASN A 213 12.94 -1.58 2.05
C ASN A 213 14.01 -0.66 1.44
N TYR A 214 13.62 0.50 0.97
CA TYR A 214 14.55 1.52 0.48
C TYR A 214 15.09 2.40 1.60
N TYR A 215 14.20 2.99 2.42
CA TYR A 215 14.60 4.00 3.40
C TYR A 215 15.27 3.43 4.66
N LEU A 216 14.83 2.28 5.16
CA LEU A 216 15.36 1.71 6.40
C LEU A 216 16.82 1.27 6.28
N PRO A 217 17.25 0.56 5.21
CA PRO A 217 18.67 0.21 5.05
C PRO A 217 19.60 1.41 4.96
N LEU A 218 19.15 2.54 4.38
CA LEU A 218 19.92 3.80 4.36
C LEU A 218 20.14 4.38 5.77
N LYS A 219 19.31 3.98 6.75
CA LYS A 219 19.44 4.32 8.17
C LYS A 219 20.14 3.23 8.98
N GLY A 220 20.66 2.17 8.35
CA GLY A 220 21.28 1.04 9.03
C GLY A 220 20.30 0.06 9.67
N ILE A 221 19.02 0.11 9.32
CA ILE A 221 17.95 -0.74 9.85
C ILE A 221 17.62 -1.82 8.83
N ALA A 222 17.57 -3.07 9.25
CA ALA A 222 17.19 -4.16 8.35
C ALA A 222 15.69 -4.08 8.03
N SER A 223 15.34 -4.29 6.75
CA SER A 223 13.97 -4.44 6.26
C SER A 223 13.82 -5.81 5.63
N MET A 224 12.80 -6.58 6.02
CA MET A 224 12.73 -8.01 5.73
C MET A 224 11.32 -8.44 5.32
N HIS A 225 11.26 -9.24 4.26
CA HIS A 225 10.06 -9.99 3.90
C HIS A 225 10.11 -11.35 4.62
N CYS A 226 9.58 -11.40 5.82
CA CYS A 226 9.62 -12.57 6.70
C CYS A 226 8.40 -12.57 7.63
N SER A 227 8.06 -13.72 8.19
CA SER A 227 7.19 -13.80 9.35
C SER A 227 8.04 -13.76 10.63
N ALA A 228 7.46 -13.29 11.73
CA ALA A 228 8.13 -13.26 13.03
C ALA A 228 7.18 -13.63 14.18
N ASN A 229 7.69 -14.34 15.16
CA ASN A 229 7.03 -14.59 16.43
C ASN A 229 8.02 -14.49 17.60
N THR A 230 7.49 -14.38 18.80
CA THR A 230 8.32 -14.34 20.02
C THR A 230 7.76 -15.28 21.07
N ASP A 231 8.56 -15.61 22.10
CA ASP A 231 8.07 -16.35 23.26
C ASP A 231 7.04 -15.53 24.05
N MET A 232 6.40 -16.16 25.03
CA MET A 232 5.35 -15.50 25.83
C MET A 232 5.86 -14.34 26.68
N ASP A 233 7.19 -14.26 26.90
CA ASP A 233 7.85 -13.17 27.62
C ASP A 233 8.31 -12.03 26.69
N GLY A 234 8.19 -12.18 25.39
CA GLY A 234 8.61 -11.18 24.38
C GLY A 234 10.12 -11.06 24.20
N LYS A 235 10.92 -12.07 24.64
CA LYS A 235 12.39 -11.98 24.69
C LYS A 235 13.12 -12.73 23.59
N ASN A 236 12.54 -13.83 23.09
CA ASN A 236 13.18 -14.72 22.13
C ASN A 236 12.42 -14.72 20.81
N THR A 237 12.72 -13.74 19.97
CA THR A 237 12.08 -13.58 18.65
C THR A 237 12.71 -14.53 17.65
N ALA A 238 11.86 -15.23 16.90
CA ALA A 238 12.22 -16.04 15.74
C ALA A 238 11.72 -15.39 14.46
N ILE A 239 12.53 -15.39 13.42
CA ILE A 239 12.22 -14.89 12.09
C ILE A 239 12.21 -16.04 11.09
N PHE A 240 11.21 -16.05 10.20
CA PHE A 240 10.98 -17.13 9.22
C PHE A 240 11.07 -16.56 7.80
N PHE A 241 12.15 -16.92 7.11
CA PHE A 241 12.32 -16.59 5.69
C PHE A 241 11.86 -17.75 4.80
N GLY A 242 11.48 -17.43 3.59
CA GLY A 242 11.14 -18.42 2.57
C GLY A 242 10.27 -17.82 1.46
N LEU A 243 10.12 -18.54 0.37
CA LEU A 243 9.26 -18.15 -0.73
C LEU A 243 7.76 -18.30 -0.38
N SER A 244 6.89 -17.76 -1.22
CA SER A 244 5.44 -17.92 -1.04
C SER A 244 5.06 -19.41 -1.04
N GLY A 245 4.21 -19.82 -0.08
CA GLY A 245 3.75 -21.20 0.04
C GLY A 245 4.71 -22.18 0.75
N THR A 246 5.85 -21.71 1.29
CA THR A 246 6.81 -22.55 2.01
C THR A 246 6.46 -22.81 3.48
N GLY A 247 5.37 -22.20 3.97
CA GLY A 247 4.89 -22.41 5.33
C GLY A 247 5.35 -21.39 6.37
N LYS A 248 5.89 -20.22 5.95
CA LYS A 248 6.30 -19.15 6.89
C LYS A 248 5.18 -18.79 7.88
N THR A 249 4.01 -18.41 7.37
CA THR A 249 2.85 -18.05 8.18
C THR A 249 2.41 -19.21 9.09
N THR A 250 2.38 -20.44 8.56
CA THR A 250 2.01 -21.63 9.35
C THR A 250 2.96 -21.87 10.53
N LEU A 251 4.27 -21.68 10.33
CA LEU A 251 5.25 -21.87 11.38
C LEU A 251 5.24 -20.72 12.40
N SER A 252 5.02 -19.49 11.95
CA SER A 252 5.02 -18.31 12.84
C SER A 252 3.75 -18.20 13.69
N THR A 253 2.64 -18.84 13.31
CA THR A 253 1.37 -18.83 14.02
C THR A 253 1.23 -19.96 15.05
N ASP A 254 2.33 -20.47 15.62
CA ASP A 254 2.33 -21.44 16.72
C ASP A 254 1.56 -20.86 17.93
N PRO A 255 0.49 -21.52 18.44
CA PRO A 255 -0.29 -21.02 19.55
C PRO A 255 0.47 -20.91 20.89
N LYS A 256 1.67 -21.48 20.96
CA LYS A 256 2.58 -21.37 22.12
C LYS A 256 3.49 -20.14 22.07
N ARG A 257 3.38 -19.33 21.04
CA ARG A 257 4.20 -18.13 20.82
C ARG A 257 3.32 -16.95 20.45
N LEU A 258 3.80 -15.75 20.69
CA LEU A 258 3.11 -14.51 20.30
C LEU A 258 3.50 -14.14 18.87
N LEU A 259 2.54 -14.00 17.98
CA LEU A 259 2.76 -13.53 16.61
C LEU A 259 3.16 -12.05 16.64
N VAL A 260 4.30 -11.71 16.03
CA VAL A 260 4.70 -10.33 15.79
C VAL A 260 4.07 -9.86 14.47
N GLY A 261 4.16 -10.68 13.44
CA GLY A 261 3.55 -10.47 12.13
C GLY A 261 3.88 -11.59 11.16
N ASP A 262 3.15 -11.67 10.05
CA ASP A 262 3.27 -12.81 9.12
C ASP A 262 3.97 -12.49 7.79
N ASP A 263 4.25 -11.20 7.46
CA ASP A 263 4.72 -10.84 6.13
C ASP A 263 5.94 -9.90 6.10
N GLU A 264 5.93 -8.76 6.81
CA GLU A 264 6.91 -7.68 6.63
C GLU A 264 7.39 -7.07 7.95
N HIS A 265 8.71 -7.03 8.17
CA HIS A 265 9.31 -6.61 9.43
C HIS A 265 10.54 -5.75 9.23
N GLY A 266 10.79 -4.88 10.22
CA GLY A 266 12.06 -4.20 10.42
C GLY A 266 12.80 -4.78 11.63
N TRP A 267 14.12 -4.60 11.65
CA TRP A 267 14.97 -4.97 12.77
C TRP A 267 15.98 -3.86 13.03
N ASP A 268 15.85 -3.24 14.17
CA ASP A 268 16.77 -2.23 14.70
C ASP A 268 17.40 -2.66 16.03
N ASP A 269 18.08 -1.75 16.71
CA ASP A 269 18.74 -2.01 17.99
C ASP A 269 17.75 -2.37 19.13
N ASN A 270 16.46 -2.02 18.97
CA ASN A 270 15.41 -2.32 19.94
C ASN A 270 14.70 -3.65 19.67
N GLY A 271 14.95 -4.28 18.52
CA GLY A 271 14.40 -5.57 18.15
C GLY A 271 13.61 -5.58 16.85
N ILE A 272 12.76 -6.60 16.72
CA ILE A 272 11.94 -6.83 15.52
C ILE A 272 10.60 -6.11 15.67
N PHE A 273 10.19 -5.39 14.64
CA PHE A 273 8.89 -4.70 14.60
C PHE A 273 8.16 -4.97 13.29
N ASN A 274 6.83 -5.09 13.38
CA ASN A 274 5.95 -5.29 12.24
C ASN A 274 5.74 -3.98 11.46
N PHE A 275 5.62 -4.06 10.13
CA PHE A 275 5.24 -2.90 9.31
C PHE A 275 3.73 -2.70 9.22
N GLU A 276 2.95 -3.74 9.47
CA GLU A 276 1.53 -3.80 9.19
C GLU A 276 0.68 -3.60 10.44
N GLY A 277 -0.55 -3.09 10.23
CA GLY A 277 -1.59 -3.01 11.25
C GLY A 277 -2.55 -4.19 11.25
N GLY A 278 -2.55 -4.99 10.20
CA GLY A 278 -3.41 -6.15 10.01
C GLY A 278 -2.74 -7.25 9.23
N CYS A 279 -3.51 -8.23 8.75
CA CYS A 279 -2.99 -9.33 7.95
C CYS A 279 -3.74 -9.48 6.62
N TYR A 280 -3.07 -10.08 5.63
CA TYR A 280 -3.60 -10.35 4.31
C TYR A 280 -3.24 -11.77 3.89
N ALA A 281 -4.23 -12.63 3.78
CA ALA A 281 -4.01 -14.05 3.49
C ALA A 281 -4.70 -14.48 2.19
N LYS A 282 -4.07 -15.40 1.44
CA LYS A 282 -4.73 -16.13 0.36
C LYS A 282 -5.50 -17.31 0.94
N VAL A 283 -6.82 -17.25 0.87
CA VAL A 283 -7.68 -18.36 1.29
C VAL A 283 -7.81 -19.35 0.14
N ILE A 284 -7.02 -20.43 0.19
CA ILE A 284 -7.03 -21.47 -0.83
C ILE A 284 -7.76 -22.69 -0.24
N LYS A 285 -8.94 -23.04 -0.78
CA LYS A 285 -9.75 -24.20 -0.38
C LYS A 285 -10.28 -24.20 1.06
N ASP A 286 -10.20 -23.10 1.75
CA ASP A 286 -10.77 -23.02 3.08
C ASP A 286 -12.21 -22.48 3.03
N ARG A 287 -13.17 -23.39 3.23
CA ARG A 287 -14.59 -23.06 3.36
C ARG A 287 -15.00 -22.66 4.79
N LYS A 288 -14.08 -22.69 5.76
CA LYS A 288 -14.35 -22.51 7.18
C LYS A 288 -13.64 -21.32 7.81
N SER A 289 -12.55 -20.84 7.25
CA SER A 289 -11.87 -19.63 7.70
C SER A 289 -12.34 -18.45 6.86
N VAL A 290 -13.42 -17.86 7.27
CA VAL A 290 -13.70 -16.48 6.96
C VAL A 290 -13.18 -15.71 8.17
N VAL A 291 -12.04 -15.12 8.02
CA VAL A 291 -11.47 -14.19 9.00
C VAL A 291 -12.25 -12.89 8.93
#